data_94b0a66d0d10ed5272b59fd66b740077
#
_entry.id   94b0a66d0d10ed5272b59fd66b740077
#
_cell.length_a   1.000
_cell.length_b   1.000
_cell.length_c   1.000
_cell.angle_alpha   90.00
_cell.angle_beta   90.00
_cell.angle_gamma   90.00
#
_symmetry.space_group_name_H-M   'P 1'
#
loop_
_entity.id
_entity.type
_entity.pdbx_description
1 polymer ?
#
loop_
_entity_poly.entity_id
_entity_poly.type
_entity_poly.pdbx_seq_one_letter_code
_entity_poly.pdbx_strand_id
1 'polypeptide(L)'
;MVSRTGLVEAARGQRPLDLVIRGGLLLNVYTGEVYPADIGIYGDRIAIVDRDRRLGLQGRNEFQARGHIAVPGFIDTHVHIESTMVTPPHFARAVLPFGTTTVVIDPHEIGNVYGRAGIEYMLKASEGLPLRVYLTIPSSVPAVPGLETAGAVFEASDIAEMLTWPRVIGVAELMDYPGIIQQTPRMAAIAEAGLRAGKRLEGHAPLVGGRDLAAYLAAGV
;
A
#
# COMPACT_ATOMS: atom_id res chain seq x y z
N MET A 1 12.73 -12.67 9.59
CA MET A 1 13.63 -11.68 8.95
C MET A 1 15.04 -12.25 8.90
N VAL A 2 15.71 -12.16 7.76
CA VAL A 2 17.12 -12.56 7.62
C VAL A 2 18.03 -11.66 8.44
N SER A 3 19.12 -12.21 8.97
CA SER A 3 20.13 -11.41 9.66
C SER A 3 20.91 -10.56 8.65
N ARG A 4 21.31 -9.36 9.08
CA ARG A 4 22.13 -8.48 8.23
C ARG A 4 23.44 -9.13 7.83
N THR A 5 24.10 -9.85 8.77
CA THR A 5 25.33 -10.60 8.49
C THR A 5 25.11 -11.65 7.40
N GLY A 6 24.05 -12.48 7.51
CA GLY A 6 23.75 -13.48 6.49
C GLY A 6 23.47 -12.89 5.10
N LEU A 7 22.79 -11.74 5.05
CA LEU A 7 22.56 -11.04 3.79
C LEU A 7 23.87 -10.53 3.17
N VAL A 8 24.78 -9.97 3.97
CA VAL A 8 26.11 -9.51 3.52
C VAL A 8 26.96 -10.69 3.01
N GLU A 9 26.99 -11.81 3.74
CA GLU A 9 27.71 -13.03 3.33
C GLU A 9 27.16 -13.58 2.00
N ALA A 10 25.84 -13.63 1.85
CA ALA A 10 25.19 -14.07 0.61
C ALA A 10 25.50 -13.14 -0.57
N ALA A 11 25.45 -11.82 -0.36
CA ALA A 11 25.81 -10.84 -1.39
C ALA A 11 27.29 -10.95 -1.83
N ARG A 12 28.18 -11.34 -0.93
CA ARG A 12 29.62 -11.55 -1.22
C ARG A 12 29.95 -12.95 -1.76
N GLY A 13 28.95 -13.81 -1.97
CA GLY A 13 29.17 -15.20 -2.40
C GLY A 13 29.81 -16.12 -1.36
N GLN A 14 29.85 -15.70 -0.10
CA GLN A 14 30.37 -16.50 1.03
C GLN A 14 29.33 -17.46 1.60
N ARG A 15 28.09 -17.32 1.15
CA ARG A 15 26.95 -18.15 1.50
C ARG A 15 26.06 -18.32 0.25
N PRO A 16 25.52 -19.52 0.01
CA PRO A 16 24.62 -19.71 -1.14
C PRO A 16 23.35 -18.87 -0.98
N LEU A 17 22.89 -18.32 -2.08
CA LEU A 17 21.58 -17.66 -2.20
C LEU A 17 20.47 -18.70 -2.06
N ASP A 18 19.29 -18.30 -1.60
CA ASP A 18 18.14 -19.20 -1.52
C ASP A 18 17.50 -19.40 -2.89
N LEU A 19 17.51 -18.36 -3.73
CA LEU A 19 17.00 -18.38 -5.09
C LEU A 19 17.86 -17.47 -6.00
N VAL A 20 18.14 -17.94 -7.20
CA VAL A 20 18.67 -17.12 -8.28
C VAL A 20 17.66 -17.08 -9.44
N ILE A 21 17.25 -15.88 -9.82
CA ILE A 21 16.45 -15.65 -11.04
C ILE A 21 17.44 -15.41 -12.17
N ARG A 22 17.45 -16.31 -13.18
CA ARG A 22 18.45 -16.32 -14.24
C ARG A 22 17.89 -15.96 -15.60
N GLY A 23 18.71 -15.30 -16.38
CA GLY A 23 18.52 -15.22 -17.83
C GLY A 23 17.50 -14.21 -18.29
N GLY A 24 16.87 -13.47 -17.37
CA GLY A 24 15.89 -12.44 -17.66
C GLY A 24 16.49 -11.08 -17.98
N LEU A 25 15.64 -10.14 -18.31
CA LEU A 25 15.94 -8.71 -18.30
C LEU A 25 15.47 -8.14 -16.95
N LEU A 26 16.13 -7.14 -16.43
CA LEU A 26 15.69 -6.38 -15.26
C LEU A 26 15.27 -4.98 -15.68
N LEU A 27 14.08 -4.55 -15.28
CA LEU A 27 13.69 -3.14 -15.30
C LEU A 27 14.16 -2.48 -14.00
N ASN A 28 15.12 -1.59 -14.09
CA ASN A 28 15.52 -0.73 -13.00
C ASN A 28 14.56 0.46 -12.90
N VAL A 29 13.65 0.42 -11.95
CA VAL A 29 12.62 1.46 -11.78
C VAL A 29 13.16 2.82 -11.32
N TYR A 30 14.40 2.88 -10.85
CA TYR A 30 15.04 4.15 -10.48
C TYR A 30 15.61 4.89 -11.68
N THR A 31 16.07 4.16 -12.70
CA THR A 31 16.70 4.75 -13.87
C THR A 31 15.89 4.59 -15.16
N GLY A 32 14.87 3.71 -15.14
CA GLY A 32 14.10 3.34 -16.34
C GLY A 32 14.84 2.42 -17.31
N GLU A 33 16.08 2.01 -17.00
CA GLU A 33 16.85 1.12 -17.85
C GLU A 33 16.33 -0.32 -17.81
N VAL A 34 16.38 -0.98 -18.95
CA VAL A 34 16.15 -2.43 -19.07
C VAL A 34 17.45 -3.09 -19.54
N TYR A 35 17.97 -4.03 -18.77
CA TYR A 35 19.24 -4.69 -19.05
C TYR A 35 19.26 -6.16 -18.62
N PRO A 36 20.14 -6.99 -19.22
CA PRO A 36 20.33 -8.36 -18.78
C PRO A 36 20.85 -8.42 -17.32
N ALA A 37 20.21 -9.23 -16.49
CA ALA A 37 20.69 -9.45 -15.12
C ALA A 37 20.27 -10.82 -14.60
N ASP A 38 21.07 -11.35 -13.67
CA ASP A 38 20.66 -12.40 -12.76
C ASP A 38 20.41 -11.75 -11.38
N ILE A 39 19.39 -12.22 -10.66
CA ILE A 39 18.99 -11.64 -9.37
C ILE A 39 19.13 -12.71 -8.29
N GLY A 40 19.96 -12.42 -7.30
CA GLY A 40 20.16 -13.29 -6.15
C GLY A 40 19.33 -12.88 -4.94
N ILE A 41 18.56 -13.82 -4.40
CA ILE A 41 17.66 -13.62 -3.26
C ILE A 41 18.18 -14.45 -2.08
N TYR A 42 18.20 -13.83 -0.89
CA TYR A 42 18.47 -14.48 0.36
C TYR A 42 17.37 -14.13 1.37
N GLY A 43 16.62 -15.15 1.78
CA GLY A 43 15.40 -15.00 2.57
C GLY A 43 14.36 -14.11 1.88
N ASP A 44 14.02 -13.03 2.53
CA ASP A 44 13.01 -12.04 2.05
C ASP A 44 13.65 -10.80 1.36
N ARG A 45 14.93 -10.90 0.95
CA ARG A 45 15.68 -9.75 0.40
C ARG A 45 16.40 -10.09 -0.90
N ILE A 46 16.45 -9.10 -1.80
CA ILE A 46 17.39 -9.12 -2.90
C ILE A 46 18.79 -8.87 -2.30
N ALA A 47 19.68 -9.88 -2.40
CA ALA A 47 21.04 -9.78 -1.91
C ALA A 47 21.95 -9.13 -2.94
N ILE A 48 21.75 -9.43 -4.23
CA ILE A 48 22.61 -8.97 -5.32
C ILE A 48 21.85 -8.93 -6.65
N VAL A 49 22.18 -7.94 -7.47
CA VAL A 49 21.80 -7.87 -8.89
C VAL A 49 23.09 -7.95 -9.69
N ASP A 50 23.26 -9.03 -10.43
CA ASP A 50 24.42 -9.27 -11.30
C ASP A 50 24.11 -8.77 -12.71
N ARG A 51 24.39 -7.49 -12.95
CA ARG A 51 24.27 -6.88 -14.28
C ARG A 51 25.23 -7.56 -15.24
N ASP A 52 24.75 -7.88 -16.42
CA ASP A 52 25.48 -8.57 -17.48
C ASP A 52 25.93 -10.00 -17.13
N ARG A 53 25.49 -10.55 -15.99
CA ARG A 53 25.67 -11.97 -15.56
C ARG A 53 27.14 -12.38 -15.45
N ARG A 54 27.98 -11.52 -14.87
CA ARG A 54 29.44 -11.72 -14.80
C ARG A 54 29.90 -12.46 -13.54
N LEU A 55 29.07 -12.49 -12.49
CA LEU A 55 29.47 -12.99 -11.17
C LEU A 55 29.21 -14.49 -10.97
N GLY A 56 28.42 -15.13 -11.85
CA GLY A 56 28.13 -16.54 -11.77
C GLY A 56 27.45 -16.94 -10.45
N LEU A 57 26.37 -16.24 -10.09
CA LEU A 57 25.67 -16.43 -8.82
C LEU A 57 25.36 -17.91 -8.51
N GLN A 58 25.50 -18.32 -7.26
CA GLN A 58 25.19 -19.68 -6.80
C GLN A 58 23.99 -19.65 -5.86
N GLY A 59 22.95 -20.40 -6.17
CA GLY A 59 21.72 -20.50 -5.38
C GLY A 59 21.32 -21.93 -5.10
N ARG A 60 20.57 -22.14 -4.03
CA ARG A 60 19.95 -23.44 -3.70
C ARG A 60 18.87 -23.81 -4.70
N ASN A 61 18.17 -22.80 -5.20
CA ASN A 61 17.13 -22.92 -6.21
C ASN A 61 17.41 -21.93 -7.34
N GLU A 62 16.92 -22.26 -8.53
CA GLU A 62 17.03 -21.40 -9.70
C GLU A 62 15.68 -21.28 -10.39
N PHE A 63 15.37 -20.06 -10.85
CA PHE A 63 14.22 -19.78 -11.72
C PHE A 63 14.73 -19.25 -13.06
N GLN A 64 14.36 -19.92 -14.14
CA GLN A 64 14.75 -19.51 -15.48
C GLN A 64 13.78 -18.47 -16.03
N ALA A 65 14.26 -17.24 -16.18
CA ALA A 65 13.50 -16.08 -16.62
C ALA A 65 13.78 -15.66 -18.06
N ARG A 66 14.28 -16.56 -18.92
CA ARG A 66 14.53 -16.26 -20.34
C ARG A 66 13.27 -15.80 -21.04
N GLY A 67 13.36 -14.68 -21.76
CA GLY A 67 12.21 -14.08 -22.44
C GLY A 67 11.27 -13.29 -21.52
N HIS A 68 11.60 -13.16 -20.25
CA HIS A 68 10.83 -12.39 -19.28
C HIS A 68 11.59 -11.16 -18.79
N ILE A 69 10.83 -10.18 -18.33
CA ILE A 69 11.35 -8.99 -17.66
C ILE A 69 11.03 -9.09 -16.18
N ALA A 70 12.04 -9.07 -15.33
CA ALA A 70 11.88 -8.96 -13.88
C ALA A 70 11.56 -7.50 -13.54
N VAL A 71 10.47 -7.29 -12.83
CA VAL A 71 10.01 -5.99 -12.34
C VAL A 71 9.66 -6.09 -10.85
N PRO A 72 9.65 -5.00 -10.08
CA PRO A 72 9.03 -5.00 -8.76
C PRO A 72 7.55 -5.42 -8.86
N GLY A 73 7.04 -6.09 -7.83
CA GLY A 73 5.62 -6.38 -7.76
C GLY A 73 4.79 -5.09 -7.80
N PHE A 74 3.64 -5.13 -8.45
CA PHE A 74 2.76 -3.97 -8.59
C PHE A 74 2.19 -3.56 -7.24
N ILE A 75 1.98 -2.26 -7.09
CA ILE A 75 1.37 -1.63 -5.93
C ILE A 75 0.08 -0.96 -6.41
N ASP A 76 -1.05 -1.44 -5.91
CA ASP A 76 -2.33 -0.73 -6.06
C ASP A 76 -2.46 0.22 -4.87
N THR A 77 -2.43 1.51 -5.15
CA THR A 77 -2.37 2.54 -4.11
C THR A 77 -3.73 2.97 -3.60
N HIS A 78 -4.82 2.46 -4.19
CA HIS A 78 -6.17 2.75 -3.75
C HIS A 78 -7.15 1.68 -4.21
N VAL A 79 -7.70 0.91 -3.28
CA VAL A 79 -8.70 -0.14 -3.57
C VAL A 79 -9.65 -0.36 -2.39
N HIS A 80 -10.91 -0.67 -2.73
CA HIS A 80 -11.95 -1.09 -1.78
C HIS A 80 -12.14 -2.60 -1.92
N ILE A 81 -11.56 -3.38 -1.00
CA ILE A 81 -11.67 -4.84 -1.05
C ILE A 81 -13.13 -5.27 -0.91
N GLU A 82 -13.90 -4.57 -0.06
CA GLU A 82 -15.32 -4.85 0.17
C GLU A 82 -16.15 -4.79 -1.10
N SER A 83 -15.87 -3.81 -1.97
CA SER A 83 -16.56 -3.63 -3.27
C SER A 83 -16.35 -4.82 -4.21
N THR A 84 -15.31 -5.62 -4.00
CA THR A 84 -15.07 -6.84 -4.76
C THR A 84 -15.91 -8.04 -4.29
N MET A 85 -16.69 -7.87 -3.21
CA MET A 85 -17.54 -8.89 -2.57
C MET A 85 -16.78 -10.12 -2.06
N VAL A 86 -15.47 -10.00 -1.83
CA VAL A 86 -14.65 -11.06 -1.24
C VAL A 86 -13.91 -10.57 -0.01
N THR A 87 -13.45 -11.50 0.83
CA THR A 87 -12.65 -11.18 2.01
C THR A 87 -11.18 -10.96 1.64
N PRO A 88 -10.38 -10.29 2.48
CA PRO A 88 -8.97 -10.03 2.20
C PRO A 88 -8.14 -11.26 1.78
N PRO A 89 -8.29 -12.47 2.38
CA PRO A 89 -7.59 -13.66 1.91
C PRO A 89 -7.97 -14.07 0.48
N HIS A 90 -9.24 -13.98 0.11
CA HIS A 90 -9.70 -14.32 -1.23
C HIS A 90 -9.26 -13.26 -2.25
N PHE A 91 -9.31 -12.00 -1.89
CA PHE A 91 -8.78 -10.91 -2.70
C PHE A 91 -7.28 -11.11 -2.99
N ALA A 92 -6.47 -11.42 -1.97
CA ALA A 92 -5.06 -11.71 -2.14
C ALA A 92 -4.82 -12.85 -3.14
N ARG A 93 -5.60 -13.94 -3.05
CA ARG A 93 -5.51 -15.07 -4.00
C ARG A 93 -5.89 -14.69 -5.42
N ALA A 94 -6.77 -13.70 -5.59
CA ALA A 94 -7.20 -13.24 -6.91
C ALA A 94 -6.14 -12.35 -7.57
N VAL A 95 -5.48 -11.43 -6.83
CA VAL A 95 -4.62 -10.41 -7.43
C VAL A 95 -3.15 -10.81 -7.53
N LEU A 96 -2.65 -11.62 -6.60
CA LEU A 96 -1.24 -12.04 -6.58
C LEU A 96 -0.77 -12.73 -7.88
N PRO A 97 -1.55 -13.62 -8.52
CA PRO A 97 -1.14 -14.26 -9.78
C PRO A 97 -0.95 -13.27 -10.93
N PHE A 98 -1.51 -12.06 -10.82
CA PHE A 98 -1.38 -11.00 -11.82
C PHE A 98 -0.32 -9.96 -11.47
N GLY A 99 0.46 -10.19 -10.40
CA GLY A 99 1.63 -9.40 -10.05
C GLY A 99 1.38 -8.28 -9.06
N THR A 100 0.16 -8.05 -8.58
CA THR A 100 -0.12 -7.10 -7.49
C THR A 100 0.32 -7.72 -6.17
N THR A 101 1.34 -7.14 -5.54
CA THR A 101 1.96 -7.66 -4.31
C THR A 101 1.73 -6.76 -3.10
N THR A 102 1.22 -5.56 -3.32
CA THR A 102 0.94 -4.57 -2.28
C THR A 102 -0.33 -3.81 -2.65
N VAL A 103 -1.17 -3.56 -1.67
CA VAL A 103 -2.36 -2.71 -1.84
C VAL A 103 -2.49 -1.74 -0.66
N VAL A 104 -3.06 -0.58 -0.93
CA VAL A 104 -3.54 0.37 0.07
C VAL A 104 -5.05 0.38 0.00
N ILE A 105 -5.71 0.02 1.09
CA ILE A 105 -7.16 -0.08 1.14
C ILE A 105 -7.78 1.10 1.88
N ASP A 106 -8.90 1.57 1.37
CA ASP A 106 -9.84 2.45 2.06
C ASP A 106 -11.09 1.64 2.45
N PRO A 107 -11.21 1.14 3.68
CA PRO A 107 -12.30 0.28 4.09
C PRO A 107 -13.54 1.08 4.56
N HIS A 108 -13.97 2.10 3.80
CA HIS A 108 -15.08 2.95 4.22
C HIS A 108 -16.44 2.27 4.09
N GLU A 109 -16.63 1.34 3.16
CA GLU A 109 -17.89 0.62 3.03
C GLU A 109 -18.19 -0.20 4.28
N ILE A 110 -17.23 -1.01 4.75
CA ILE A 110 -17.42 -1.76 5.99
C ILE A 110 -17.41 -0.83 7.21
N GLY A 111 -16.67 0.27 7.15
CA GLY A 111 -16.71 1.34 8.15
C GLY A 111 -18.10 1.93 8.31
N ASN A 112 -18.78 2.23 7.22
CA ASN A 112 -20.16 2.73 7.22
C ASN A 112 -21.18 1.70 7.73
N VAL A 113 -20.93 0.41 7.55
CA VAL A 113 -21.85 -0.66 7.98
C VAL A 113 -21.58 -1.07 9.44
N TYR A 114 -20.31 -1.25 9.81
CA TYR A 114 -19.93 -1.90 11.06
C TYR A 114 -18.94 -1.09 11.90
N GLY A 115 -18.72 0.16 11.52
CA GLY A 115 -17.88 1.10 12.24
C GLY A 115 -16.43 0.63 12.43
N ARG A 116 -15.85 0.98 13.56
CA ARG A 116 -14.49 0.63 13.94
C ARG A 116 -14.20 -0.88 13.87
N ALA A 117 -15.16 -1.71 14.29
CA ALA A 117 -14.99 -3.16 14.25
C ALA A 117 -14.81 -3.69 12.81
N GLY A 118 -15.43 -3.03 11.82
CA GLY A 118 -15.22 -3.33 10.41
C GLY A 118 -13.79 -3.02 9.96
N ILE A 119 -13.25 -1.88 10.36
CA ILE A 119 -11.86 -1.50 10.05
C ILE A 119 -10.87 -2.50 10.70
N GLU A 120 -11.11 -2.84 11.99
CA GLU A 120 -10.30 -3.84 12.69
C GLU A 120 -10.36 -5.22 12.02
N TYR A 121 -11.53 -5.62 11.52
CA TYR A 121 -11.67 -6.87 10.78
C TYR A 121 -10.78 -6.87 9.52
N MET A 122 -10.81 -5.80 8.73
CA MET A 122 -9.99 -5.69 7.51
C MET A 122 -8.50 -5.76 7.84
N LEU A 123 -8.08 -5.10 8.93
CA LEU A 123 -6.71 -5.14 9.42
C LEU A 123 -6.29 -6.56 9.84
N LYS A 124 -7.10 -7.22 10.65
CA LYS A 124 -6.82 -8.58 11.16
C LYS A 124 -6.89 -9.64 10.06
N ALA A 125 -7.92 -9.59 9.20
CA ALA A 125 -8.10 -10.55 8.11
C ALA A 125 -7.00 -10.47 7.03
N SER A 126 -6.23 -9.38 7.02
CA SER A 126 -5.09 -9.21 6.11
C SER A 126 -3.75 -9.54 6.74
N GLU A 127 -3.70 -10.04 7.99
CA GLU A 127 -2.47 -10.46 8.64
C GLU A 127 -1.92 -11.77 8.06
N GLY A 128 -0.59 -11.83 7.91
CA GLY A 128 0.09 -13.04 7.45
C GLY A 128 -0.16 -13.41 5.99
N LEU A 129 -0.89 -12.61 5.23
CA LEU A 129 -1.09 -12.83 3.80
C LEU A 129 0.22 -12.59 3.04
N PRO A 130 0.45 -13.29 1.92
CA PRO A 130 1.56 -12.97 1.02
C PRO A 130 1.37 -11.62 0.29
N LEU A 131 0.14 -11.08 0.24
CA LEU A 131 -0.16 -9.72 -0.18
C LEU A 131 0.10 -8.75 0.98
N ARG A 132 0.88 -7.71 0.74
CA ARG A 132 1.04 -6.61 1.71
C ARG A 132 -0.19 -5.70 1.64
N VAL A 133 -0.88 -5.56 2.76
CA VAL A 133 -2.06 -4.71 2.87
C VAL A 133 -1.78 -3.59 3.84
N TYR A 134 -1.81 -2.36 3.34
CA TYR A 134 -1.81 -1.13 4.13
C TYR A 134 -3.22 -0.55 4.15
N LEU A 135 -3.53 0.23 5.17
CA LEU A 135 -4.84 0.86 5.32
C LEU A 135 -4.69 2.37 5.37
N THR A 136 -5.67 3.05 4.84
CA THR A 136 -5.99 4.44 5.18
C THR A 136 -7.29 4.46 5.98
N ILE A 137 -7.41 5.39 6.94
CA ILE A 137 -8.58 5.47 7.83
C ILE A 137 -9.66 6.33 7.18
N PRO A 138 -10.87 5.79 6.98
CA PRO A 138 -11.94 6.51 6.33
C PRO A 138 -12.31 7.84 7.00
N SER A 139 -12.29 8.92 6.23
CA SER A 139 -12.87 10.20 6.63
C SER A 139 -14.38 10.28 6.37
N SER A 140 -14.85 9.40 5.49
CA SER A 140 -16.18 9.40 4.86
C SER A 140 -17.14 8.42 5.56
N VAL A 141 -17.16 8.44 6.90
CA VAL A 141 -18.09 7.65 7.71
C VAL A 141 -18.87 8.61 8.64
N PRO A 142 -20.01 9.13 8.17
CA PRO A 142 -20.51 9.17 6.78
C PRO A 142 -19.78 10.21 5.92
N ALA A 143 -19.89 10.10 4.58
CA ALA A 143 -19.37 11.09 3.66
C ALA A 143 -20.15 12.40 3.75
N VAL A 144 -21.48 12.31 3.81
CA VAL A 144 -22.39 13.47 3.91
C VAL A 144 -23.30 13.32 5.14
N PRO A 145 -22.90 13.87 6.30
CA PRO A 145 -23.71 13.82 7.51
C PRO A 145 -25.12 14.40 7.28
N GLY A 146 -26.14 13.66 7.71
CA GLY A 146 -27.54 14.05 7.58
C GLY A 146 -28.22 13.69 6.26
N LEU A 147 -27.49 13.29 5.24
CA LEU A 147 -28.04 12.75 3.99
C LEU A 147 -27.93 11.24 3.88
N GLU A 148 -26.92 10.67 4.50
CA GLU A 148 -26.67 9.22 4.49
C GLU A 148 -27.10 8.58 5.78
N THR A 149 -27.57 7.33 5.68
CA THR A 149 -27.78 6.46 6.85
C THR A 149 -26.55 5.58 7.00
N ALA A 150 -25.65 5.97 7.90
CA ALA A 150 -24.46 5.18 8.23
C ALA A 150 -24.66 4.43 9.56
N GLY A 151 -24.02 3.26 9.68
CA GLY A 151 -23.98 2.49 10.94
C GLY A 151 -22.98 3.04 11.96
N ALA A 152 -22.16 4.02 11.59
CA ALA A 152 -21.19 4.68 12.47
C ALA A 152 -20.93 6.12 12.04
N VAL A 153 -20.32 6.88 12.95
CA VAL A 153 -19.78 8.22 12.65
C VAL A 153 -18.36 8.26 13.20
N PHE A 154 -17.39 8.65 12.36
CA PHE A 154 -16.02 8.86 12.77
C PHE A 154 -15.74 10.35 12.93
N GLU A 155 -15.31 10.70 14.12
CA GLU A 155 -14.83 12.05 14.43
C GLU A 155 -13.29 12.08 14.39
N ALA A 156 -12.71 13.27 14.45
CA ALA A 156 -11.25 13.44 14.42
C ALA A 156 -10.52 12.66 15.52
N SER A 157 -11.13 12.48 16.68
CA SER A 157 -10.59 11.67 17.79
C SER A 157 -10.48 10.19 17.43
N ASP A 158 -11.52 9.63 16.78
CA ASP A 158 -11.54 8.23 16.35
C ASP A 158 -10.47 7.99 15.30
N ILE A 159 -10.37 8.90 14.33
CA ILE A 159 -9.37 8.85 13.28
C ILE A 159 -7.96 8.96 13.88
N ALA A 160 -7.71 9.91 14.78
CA ALA A 160 -6.41 10.08 15.42
C ALA A 160 -5.97 8.82 16.17
N GLU A 161 -6.89 8.12 16.84
CA GLU A 161 -6.59 6.84 17.49
C GLU A 161 -6.26 5.76 16.46
N MET A 162 -7.10 5.56 15.44
CA MET A 162 -6.91 4.53 14.43
C MET A 162 -5.65 4.77 13.58
N LEU A 163 -5.20 6.01 13.40
CA LEU A 163 -3.94 6.34 12.73
C LEU A 163 -2.70 5.78 13.46
N THR A 164 -2.81 5.41 14.74
CA THR A 164 -1.73 4.76 15.49
C THR A 164 -1.60 3.26 15.22
N TRP A 165 -2.59 2.67 14.57
CA TRP A 165 -2.63 1.22 14.34
C TRP A 165 -1.53 0.76 13.37
N PRO A 166 -1.07 -0.49 13.49
CA PRO A 166 -0.06 -1.03 12.59
C PRO A 166 -0.58 -1.05 11.14
N ARG A 167 0.30 -0.81 10.19
CA ARG A 167 0.00 -0.79 8.73
C ARG A 167 -0.99 0.31 8.29
N VAL A 168 -1.42 1.20 9.18
CA VAL A 168 -2.17 2.39 8.80
C VAL A 168 -1.21 3.48 8.36
N ILE A 169 -1.40 4.01 7.15
CA ILE A 169 -0.47 4.93 6.50
C ILE A 169 -1.05 6.32 6.23
N GLY A 170 -2.35 6.51 6.34
CA GLY A 170 -2.99 7.78 6.02
C GLY A 170 -4.43 7.87 6.47
N VAL A 171 -5.02 9.01 6.18
CA VAL A 171 -6.47 9.25 6.14
C VAL A 171 -6.92 9.01 4.70
N ALA A 172 -7.97 8.20 4.55
CA ALA A 172 -8.56 7.87 3.26
C ALA A 172 -9.35 9.05 2.68
N GLU A 173 -9.82 8.86 1.48
CA GLU A 173 -10.54 9.83 0.65
C GLU A 173 -11.31 10.90 1.43
N LEU A 174 -10.85 12.14 1.33
CA LEU A 174 -11.55 13.31 1.89
C LEU A 174 -12.70 13.71 0.97
N MET A 175 -13.77 12.89 0.93
CA MET A 175 -14.89 13.02 0.00
C MET A 175 -15.75 14.28 0.25
N ASP A 176 -15.85 14.73 1.50
CA ASP A 176 -16.43 16.04 1.81
C ASP A 176 -15.41 17.14 1.47
N TYR A 177 -15.05 17.23 0.17
CA TYR A 177 -14.14 18.28 -0.31
C TYR A 177 -14.69 19.71 -0.08
N PRO A 178 -16.01 19.97 -0.15
CA PRO A 178 -16.52 21.30 0.23
C PRO A 178 -16.21 21.64 1.68
N GLY A 179 -16.34 20.67 2.58
CA GLY A 179 -15.99 20.83 4.00
C GLY A 179 -14.50 21.11 4.21
N ILE A 180 -13.63 20.47 3.43
CA ILE A 180 -12.18 20.75 3.46
C ILE A 180 -11.89 22.16 2.93
N ILE A 181 -12.45 22.55 1.78
CA ILE A 181 -12.22 23.87 1.18
C ILE A 181 -12.75 24.99 2.08
N GLN A 182 -13.92 24.78 2.68
CA GLN A 182 -14.56 25.75 3.57
C GLN A 182 -14.06 25.69 5.03
N GLN A 183 -13.15 24.75 5.32
CA GLN A 183 -12.61 24.55 6.67
C GLN A 183 -13.71 24.35 7.72
N THR A 184 -14.72 23.52 7.39
CA THR A 184 -15.73 23.16 8.39
C THR A 184 -15.08 22.50 9.59
N PRO A 185 -15.59 22.69 10.82
CA PRO A 185 -14.91 22.23 12.04
C PRO A 185 -14.57 20.75 12.03
N ARG A 186 -15.48 19.88 11.54
CA ARG A 186 -15.25 18.44 11.47
C ARG A 186 -14.13 18.10 10.48
N MET A 187 -14.21 18.58 9.24
CA MET A 187 -13.27 18.23 8.19
C MET A 187 -11.88 18.83 8.44
N ALA A 188 -11.80 20.05 8.93
CA ALA A 188 -10.55 20.67 9.34
C ALA A 188 -9.87 19.87 10.47
N ALA A 189 -10.64 19.42 11.48
CA ALA A 189 -10.10 18.60 12.56
C ALA A 189 -9.62 17.22 12.09
N ILE A 190 -10.31 16.60 11.14
CA ILE A 190 -9.90 15.31 10.53
C ILE A 190 -8.59 15.47 9.76
N ALA A 191 -8.51 16.47 8.89
CA ALA A 191 -7.29 16.75 8.14
C ALA A 191 -6.10 17.04 9.07
N GLU A 192 -6.32 17.86 10.09
CA GLU A 192 -5.30 18.18 11.09
C GLU A 192 -4.84 16.93 11.88
N ALA A 193 -5.75 15.99 12.20
CA ALA A 193 -5.38 14.74 12.86
C ALA A 193 -4.40 13.92 12.01
N GLY A 194 -4.64 13.83 10.69
CA GLY A 194 -3.73 13.16 9.77
C GLY A 194 -2.36 13.84 9.67
N LEU A 195 -2.35 15.16 9.52
CA LEU A 195 -1.13 15.96 9.43
C LEU A 195 -0.29 15.88 10.71
N ARG A 196 -0.90 16.00 11.89
CA ARG A 196 -0.21 15.85 13.19
C ARG A 196 0.38 14.46 13.39
N ALA A 197 -0.29 13.43 12.88
CA ALA A 197 0.23 12.06 12.89
C ALA A 197 1.39 11.84 11.91
N GLY A 198 1.74 12.82 11.07
CA GLY A 198 2.73 12.69 10.00
C GLY A 198 2.29 11.70 8.91
N LYS A 199 0.98 11.53 8.73
CA LYS A 199 0.37 10.59 7.79
C LYS A 199 -0.11 11.30 6.53
N ARG A 200 -0.36 10.52 5.47
CA ARG A 200 -0.89 11.05 4.21
C ARG A 200 -2.38 11.36 4.33
N LEU A 201 -2.83 12.36 3.60
CA LEU A 201 -4.24 12.62 3.33
C LEU A 201 -4.51 12.24 1.88
N GLU A 202 -5.52 11.43 1.64
CA GLU A 202 -5.93 11.05 0.28
C GLU A 202 -7.11 11.92 -0.16
N GLY A 203 -7.08 12.35 -1.42
CA GLY A 203 -8.08 13.23 -1.98
C GLY A 203 -9.16 12.51 -2.76
N HIS A 204 -10.38 13.06 -2.71
CA HIS A 204 -11.50 12.69 -3.56
C HIS A 204 -12.30 13.95 -3.92
N ALA A 205 -11.97 14.58 -5.04
CA ALA A 205 -12.56 15.86 -5.43
C ALA A 205 -12.89 15.86 -6.94
N PRO A 206 -13.85 15.01 -7.39
CA PRO A 206 -14.20 14.91 -8.79
C PRO A 206 -14.72 16.25 -9.32
N LEU A 207 -14.27 16.63 -10.53
CA LEU A 207 -14.63 17.85 -11.24
C LEU A 207 -14.20 19.16 -10.55
N VAL A 208 -13.45 19.11 -9.46
CA VAL A 208 -12.92 20.31 -8.79
C VAL A 208 -11.70 20.82 -9.53
N GLY A 209 -11.64 22.13 -9.78
CA GLY A 209 -10.55 22.78 -10.48
C GLY A 209 -10.30 24.21 -9.99
N GLY A 210 -9.29 24.87 -10.57
CA GLY A 210 -9.00 26.26 -10.29
C GLY A 210 -8.67 26.55 -8.82
N ARG A 211 -9.26 27.58 -8.26
CA ARG A 211 -8.99 28.02 -6.87
C ARG A 211 -9.46 27.02 -5.83
N ASP A 212 -10.55 26.30 -6.09
CA ASP A 212 -11.08 25.32 -5.16
C ASP A 212 -10.15 24.10 -5.05
N LEU A 213 -9.59 23.62 -6.17
CA LEU A 213 -8.56 22.60 -6.16
C LEU A 213 -7.30 23.08 -5.42
N ALA A 214 -6.88 24.32 -5.67
CA ALA A 214 -5.72 24.90 -4.98
C ALA A 214 -5.95 24.99 -3.46
N ALA A 215 -7.17 25.36 -3.03
CA ALA A 215 -7.53 25.40 -1.62
C ALA A 215 -7.56 23.99 -0.99
N TYR A 216 -8.08 23.00 -1.70
CA TYR A 216 -8.10 21.61 -1.28
C TYR A 216 -6.68 21.07 -1.08
N LEU A 217 -5.78 21.29 -2.05
CA LEU A 217 -4.36 20.91 -1.93
C LEU A 217 -3.64 21.68 -0.82
N ALA A 218 -3.97 22.96 -0.62
CA ALA A 218 -3.38 23.78 0.45
C ALA A 218 -3.79 23.30 1.85
N ALA A 219 -4.89 22.56 1.97
CA ALA A 219 -5.30 21.92 3.22
C ALA A 219 -4.46 20.66 3.57
N GLY A 220 -3.51 20.27 2.71
CA GLY A 220 -2.58 19.17 2.96
C GLY A 220 -2.94 17.85 2.26
N VAL A 221 -3.91 17.88 1.36
CA VAL A 221 -4.40 16.70 0.61
C VAL A 221 -3.45 16.34 -0.54
#